data_853d8d75ae29219ea38df36014ffe0f2
#
_entry.id   853d8d75ae29219ea38df36014ffe0f2
#
_cell.length_a   1.000
_cell.length_b   1.000
_cell.length_c   1.000
_cell.angle_alpha   90.00
_cell.angle_beta   90.00
_cell.angle_gamma   90.00
#
_symmetry.space_group_name_H-M   'P 1'
#
loop_
_entity.id
_entity.type
_entity.pdbx_description
1 polymer ?
#
loop_
_entity_poly.entity_id
_entity_poly.type
_entity_poly.pdbx_seq_one_letter_code
_entity_poly.pdbx_strand_id
1 'polypeptide(L)'
;MKLIRATAADAPGMASAHAQAFDQPWTEENFEDLLDGAGIFGFLAVDEDPLGVILCRVAAEEVEVLTIGVAAWARRRGVGDALMASALGVARQMGAGQAFLEVDVDNVAAITLYERLGFARAGLRKAYYDRGAAGRTDALVLRLDLTSASV
;
A
#
# COMPACT_ATOMS: atom_id res chain seq x y z
N MET A 1 17.98 -6.10 1.91
CA MET A 1 16.57 -6.10 1.47
C MET A 1 16.50 -6.02 -0.05
N LYS A 2 15.63 -6.80 -0.63
CA LYS A 2 15.42 -6.85 -2.08
C LYS A 2 13.96 -6.52 -2.36
N LEU A 3 13.70 -5.67 -3.36
CA LEU A 3 12.34 -5.36 -3.82
C LEU A 3 12.08 -6.11 -5.13
N ILE A 4 11.04 -6.92 -5.12
CA ILE A 4 10.63 -7.73 -6.27
C ILE A 4 9.39 -7.12 -6.88
N ARG A 5 9.42 -6.83 -8.21
CA ARG A 5 8.20 -6.47 -8.93
C ARG A 5 7.30 -7.70 -8.94
N ALA A 6 6.13 -7.59 -8.31
CA ALA A 6 5.30 -8.75 -8.05
C ALA A 6 4.63 -9.30 -9.30
N THR A 7 4.61 -10.62 -9.39
CA THR A 7 3.79 -11.38 -10.34
C THR A 7 2.89 -12.34 -9.56
N ALA A 8 2.00 -13.05 -10.23
CA ALA A 8 1.12 -14.02 -9.56
C ALA A 8 1.91 -15.07 -8.75
N ALA A 9 3.13 -15.40 -9.18
CA ALA A 9 4.00 -16.33 -8.46
C ALA A 9 4.40 -15.80 -7.08
N ASP A 10 4.33 -14.50 -6.85
CA ASP A 10 4.68 -13.87 -5.57
C ASP A 10 3.51 -13.77 -4.60
N ALA A 11 2.31 -14.16 -5.01
CA ALA A 11 1.11 -14.06 -4.17
C ALA A 11 1.26 -14.74 -2.81
N PRO A 12 1.88 -15.94 -2.68
CA PRO A 12 2.12 -16.52 -1.36
C PRO A 12 2.96 -15.63 -0.44
N GLY A 13 4.05 -15.06 -0.96
CA GLY A 13 4.90 -14.15 -0.19
C GLY A 13 4.18 -12.86 0.17
N MET A 14 3.39 -12.32 -0.74
CA MET A 14 2.58 -11.12 -0.48
C MET A 14 1.55 -11.36 0.61
N ALA A 15 0.85 -12.48 0.56
CA ALA A 15 -0.13 -12.85 1.58
C ALA A 15 0.55 -13.07 2.94
N SER A 16 1.72 -13.69 2.95
CA SER A 16 2.50 -13.89 4.17
C SER A 16 2.88 -12.57 4.84
N ALA A 17 3.41 -11.62 4.08
CA ALA A 17 3.76 -10.30 4.61
C ALA A 17 2.51 -9.56 5.09
N HIS A 18 1.42 -9.64 4.35
CA HIS A 18 0.16 -8.97 4.68
C HIS A 18 -0.43 -9.52 5.99
N ALA A 19 -0.39 -10.84 6.18
CA ALA A 19 -0.89 -11.49 7.39
C ALA A 19 -0.13 -11.06 8.64
N GLN A 20 1.13 -10.69 8.49
CA GLN A 20 1.95 -10.22 9.61
C GLN A 20 1.79 -8.72 9.88
N ALA A 21 1.10 -8.01 9.00
CA ALA A 21 0.87 -6.57 9.11
C ALA A 21 -0.55 -6.22 9.53
N PHE A 22 -1.53 -7.07 9.25
CA PHE A 22 -2.95 -6.78 9.42
C PHE A 22 -3.68 -7.89 10.18
N ASP A 23 -4.69 -7.49 10.96
CA ASP A 23 -5.55 -8.42 11.70
C ASP A 23 -6.51 -9.16 10.77
N GLN A 24 -6.91 -8.54 9.66
CA GLN A 24 -7.78 -9.15 8.65
C GLN A 24 -7.06 -9.15 7.31
N PRO A 25 -6.09 -10.06 7.13
CA PRO A 25 -5.24 -10.03 5.96
C PRO A 25 -5.94 -10.53 4.70
N TRP A 26 -5.42 -10.07 3.55
CA TRP A 26 -5.80 -10.62 2.26
C TRP A 26 -5.16 -11.99 2.07
N THR A 27 -5.85 -12.84 1.32
CA THR A 27 -5.39 -14.20 1.00
C THR A 27 -4.49 -14.22 -0.24
N GLU A 28 -3.82 -15.37 -0.47
CA GLU A 28 -3.09 -15.58 -1.72
C GLU A 28 -4.00 -15.38 -2.93
N GLU A 29 -5.22 -15.93 -2.87
CA GLU A 29 -6.20 -15.83 -3.96
C GLU A 29 -6.57 -14.37 -4.24
N ASN A 30 -6.73 -13.54 -3.20
CA ASN A 30 -6.99 -12.12 -3.39
C ASN A 30 -5.86 -11.43 -4.16
N PHE A 31 -4.61 -11.74 -3.82
CA PHE A 31 -3.46 -11.17 -4.52
C PHE A 31 -3.36 -11.66 -5.96
N GLU A 32 -3.57 -12.96 -6.19
CA GLU A 32 -3.56 -13.51 -7.54
C GLU A 32 -4.61 -12.84 -8.43
N ASP A 33 -5.84 -12.74 -7.95
CA ASP A 33 -6.95 -12.16 -8.69
C ASP A 33 -6.70 -10.68 -9.02
N LEU A 34 -6.20 -9.92 -8.06
CA LEU A 34 -5.91 -8.50 -8.26
C LEU A 34 -4.76 -8.29 -9.25
N LEU A 35 -3.70 -9.09 -9.16
CA LEU A 35 -2.54 -8.95 -10.03
C LEU A 35 -2.86 -9.19 -11.51
N ASP A 36 -3.93 -9.93 -11.82
CA ASP A 36 -4.40 -10.11 -13.19
C ASP A 36 -5.16 -8.89 -13.73
N GLY A 37 -5.52 -7.95 -12.87
CA GLY A 37 -6.32 -6.79 -13.26
C GLY A 37 -5.54 -5.74 -14.05
N ALA A 38 -6.25 -5.04 -14.95
CA ALA A 38 -5.67 -3.95 -15.72
C ALA A 38 -5.19 -2.83 -14.79
N GLY A 39 -3.97 -2.34 -15.03
CA GLY A 39 -3.39 -1.25 -14.25
C GLY A 39 -2.90 -1.64 -12.86
N ILE A 40 -3.02 -2.89 -12.47
CA ILE A 40 -2.56 -3.38 -11.17
C ILE A 40 -1.07 -3.70 -11.23
N PHE A 41 -0.33 -3.27 -10.22
CA PHE A 41 1.05 -3.65 -10.03
C PHE A 41 1.39 -3.63 -8.54
N GLY A 42 2.49 -4.27 -8.18
CA GLY A 42 2.93 -4.27 -6.80
C GLY A 42 4.37 -4.67 -6.62
N PHE A 43 4.83 -4.58 -5.38
CA PHE A 43 6.16 -4.99 -4.98
C PHE A 43 6.11 -5.82 -3.71
N LEU A 44 7.01 -6.78 -3.64
CA LEU A 44 7.26 -7.58 -2.44
C LEU A 44 8.68 -7.27 -1.96
N ALA A 45 8.81 -6.87 -0.71
CA ALA A 45 10.11 -6.69 -0.08
C ALA A 45 10.50 -7.98 0.62
N VAL A 46 11.70 -8.48 0.36
CA VAL A 46 12.18 -9.73 0.93
C VAL A 46 13.62 -9.58 1.43
N ASP A 47 13.92 -10.35 2.45
CA ASP A 47 15.27 -10.76 2.81
C ASP A 47 15.32 -12.27 2.61
N GLU A 48 15.50 -13.04 3.68
CA GLU A 48 15.22 -14.49 3.66
C GLU A 48 13.72 -14.74 3.65
N ASP A 49 12.97 -13.89 4.35
CA ASP A 49 11.52 -13.96 4.49
C ASP A 49 10.84 -12.73 3.91
N PRO A 50 9.55 -12.81 3.59
CA PRO A 50 8.77 -11.64 3.18
C PRO A 50 8.72 -10.59 4.28
N LEU A 51 9.09 -9.36 3.95
CA LEU A 51 9.15 -8.23 4.88
C LEU A 51 7.96 -7.30 4.77
N GLY A 52 7.47 -7.10 3.55
CA GLY A 52 6.42 -6.14 3.29
C GLY A 52 5.89 -6.23 1.88
N VAL A 53 4.76 -5.58 1.64
CA VAL A 53 4.02 -5.67 0.38
C VAL A 53 3.33 -4.35 0.09
N ILE A 54 3.28 -3.98 -1.18
CA ILE A 54 2.44 -2.89 -1.68
C ILE A 54 1.75 -3.34 -2.95
N LEU A 55 0.47 -2.98 -3.11
CA LEU A 55 -0.29 -3.22 -4.31
C LEU A 55 -1.02 -1.95 -4.71
N CYS A 56 -0.95 -1.60 -5.99
CA CYS A 56 -1.48 -0.36 -6.52
C CYS A 56 -2.28 -0.59 -7.80
N ARG A 57 -3.16 0.36 -8.10
CA ARG A 57 -3.88 0.39 -9.38
C ARG A 57 -3.75 1.77 -9.99
N VAL A 58 -3.33 1.82 -11.27
CA VAL A 58 -3.33 3.05 -12.07
C VAL A 58 -4.53 3.06 -12.98
N ALA A 59 -5.29 4.14 -12.94
CA ALA A 59 -6.41 4.39 -13.83
C ALA A 59 -6.61 5.90 -13.96
N ALA A 60 -6.89 6.38 -15.17
CA ALA A 60 -7.26 7.78 -15.42
C ALA A 60 -6.28 8.79 -14.79
N GLU A 61 -4.99 8.57 -14.96
CA GLU A 61 -3.92 9.46 -14.46
C GLU A 61 -3.79 9.50 -12.94
N GLU A 62 -4.42 8.56 -12.24
CA GLU A 62 -4.31 8.44 -10.80
C GLU A 62 -3.77 7.07 -10.43
N VAL A 63 -3.03 6.99 -9.34
CA VAL A 63 -2.68 5.72 -8.71
C VAL A 63 -3.35 5.64 -7.35
N GLU A 64 -4.00 4.52 -7.11
CA GLU A 64 -4.53 4.20 -5.79
C GLU A 64 -3.65 3.13 -5.15
N VAL A 65 -3.16 3.39 -3.94
CA VAL A 65 -2.50 2.38 -3.13
C VAL A 65 -3.59 1.53 -2.49
N LEU A 66 -3.77 0.32 -3.00
CA LEU A 66 -4.83 -0.58 -2.52
C LEU A 66 -4.51 -1.15 -1.15
N THR A 67 -3.25 -1.49 -0.93
CA THR A 67 -2.74 -1.91 0.37
C THR A 67 -1.24 -1.72 0.44
N ILE A 68 -0.76 -1.44 1.64
CA ILE A 68 0.66 -1.44 1.97
C ILE A 68 0.80 -1.97 3.39
N GLY A 69 1.70 -2.92 3.59
CA GLY A 69 1.93 -3.48 4.92
C GLY A 69 3.37 -3.91 5.09
N VAL A 70 3.88 -3.73 6.29
CA VAL A 70 5.22 -4.18 6.69
C VAL A 70 5.04 -5.09 7.89
N ALA A 71 5.63 -6.27 7.84
CA ALA A 71 5.59 -7.22 8.96
C ALA A 71 6.08 -6.53 10.24
N ALA A 72 5.40 -6.78 11.36
CA ALA A 72 5.67 -6.07 12.60
C ALA A 72 7.15 -6.16 13.01
N TRP A 73 7.76 -7.35 12.83
CA TRP A 73 9.17 -7.57 13.17
C TRP A 73 10.15 -6.90 12.21
N ALA A 74 9.69 -6.42 11.05
CA ALA A 74 10.52 -5.78 10.03
C ALA A 74 10.35 -4.24 10.01
N ARG A 75 9.56 -3.68 10.90
CA ARG A 75 9.31 -2.23 10.95
C ARG A 75 10.55 -1.46 11.37
N ARG A 76 10.57 -0.16 11.05
CA ARG A 76 11.66 0.78 11.34
C ARG A 76 12.96 0.46 10.61
N ARG A 77 12.88 -0.24 9.49
CA ARG A 77 14.03 -0.55 8.61
C ARG A 77 13.92 0.15 7.26
N GLY A 78 12.96 1.05 7.08
CA GLY A 78 12.74 1.73 5.82
C GLY A 78 12.03 0.88 4.75
N VAL A 79 11.42 -0.24 5.12
CA VAL A 79 10.73 -1.13 4.17
C VAL A 79 9.53 -0.41 3.55
N GLY A 80 8.70 0.24 4.36
CA GLY A 80 7.53 0.98 3.88
C GLY A 80 7.92 2.12 2.96
N ASP A 81 8.96 2.88 3.31
CA ASP A 81 9.50 3.96 2.49
C ASP A 81 9.97 3.43 1.13
N ALA A 82 10.69 2.32 1.11
CA ALA A 82 11.20 1.72 -0.12
C ALA A 82 10.07 1.19 -1.01
N LEU A 83 9.08 0.53 -0.42
CA LEU A 83 7.91 0.05 -1.15
C LEU A 83 7.15 1.20 -1.79
N MET A 84 6.88 2.26 -1.04
CA MET A 84 6.15 3.42 -1.55
C MET A 84 6.95 4.13 -2.65
N ALA A 85 8.23 4.36 -2.45
CA ALA A 85 9.07 5.02 -3.45
C ALA A 85 9.10 4.25 -4.76
N SER A 86 9.24 2.93 -4.70
CA SER A 86 9.23 2.07 -5.89
C SER A 86 7.89 2.10 -6.60
N ALA A 87 6.80 2.01 -5.86
CA ALA A 87 5.46 2.03 -6.42
C ALA A 87 5.14 3.37 -7.09
N LEU A 88 5.48 4.48 -6.43
CA LEU A 88 5.23 5.81 -7.01
C LEU A 88 6.08 6.06 -8.24
N GLY A 89 7.31 5.53 -8.29
CA GLY A 89 8.14 5.59 -9.49
C GLY A 89 7.50 4.89 -10.68
N VAL A 90 6.99 3.69 -10.47
CA VAL A 90 6.26 2.95 -11.52
C VAL A 90 5.00 3.69 -11.93
N ALA A 91 4.24 4.21 -10.97
CA ALA A 91 3.01 4.95 -11.24
C ALA A 91 3.26 6.17 -12.13
N ARG A 92 4.34 6.93 -11.85
CA ARG A 92 4.71 8.08 -12.71
C ARG A 92 5.02 7.62 -14.13
N GLN A 93 5.73 6.52 -14.30
CA GLN A 93 6.03 5.96 -15.63
C GLN A 93 4.76 5.54 -16.36
N MET A 94 3.73 5.14 -15.64
CA MET A 94 2.43 4.78 -16.20
C MET A 94 1.51 5.99 -16.41
N GLY A 95 1.98 7.20 -16.15
CA GLY A 95 1.25 8.43 -16.41
C GLY A 95 0.45 8.97 -15.23
N ALA A 96 0.59 8.42 -14.05
CA ALA A 96 -0.12 8.92 -12.87
C ALA A 96 0.43 10.27 -12.41
N GLY A 97 -0.46 11.24 -12.24
CA GLY A 97 -0.13 12.57 -11.73
C GLY A 97 -0.49 12.76 -10.27
N GLN A 98 -1.32 11.89 -9.73
CA GLN A 98 -1.73 11.93 -8.32
C GLN A 98 -1.81 10.53 -7.74
N ALA A 99 -1.48 10.42 -6.45
CA ALA A 99 -1.62 9.18 -5.69
C ALA A 99 -2.63 9.38 -4.57
N PHE A 100 -3.42 8.35 -4.33
CA PHE A 100 -4.40 8.32 -3.24
C PHE A 100 -4.22 7.05 -2.43
N LEU A 101 -4.49 7.15 -1.14
CA LEU A 101 -4.62 5.98 -0.27
C LEU A 101 -5.67 6.24 0.80
N GLU A 102 -6.21 5.16 1.34
CA GLU A 102 -7.11 5.22 2.48
C GLU A 102 -6.46 4.53 3.65
N VAL A 103 -6.59 5.11 4.83
CA VAL A 103 -6.02 4.58 6.06
C VAL A 103 -7.02 4.75 7.19
N ASP A 104 -7.10 3.75 8.07
CA ASP A 104 -7.93 3.83 9.27
C ASP A 104 -7.50 5.05 10.10
N VAL A 105 -8.48 5.90 10.51
CA VAL A 105 -8.19 7.10 11.29
C VAL A 105 -7.47 6.79 12.61
N ASP A 106 -7.62 5.57 13.12
CA ASP A 106 -6.97 5.14 14.36
C ASP A 106 -5.53 4.66 14.15
N ASN A 107 -5.11 4.48 12.89
CA ASN A 107 -3.75 4.04 12.59
C ASN A 107 -2.80 5.25 12.52
N VAL A 108 -2.50 5.82 13.69
CA VAL A 108 -1.70 7.04 13.80
C VAL A 108 -0.30 6.85 13.24
N ALA A 109 0.31 5.69 13.46
CA ALA A 109 1.67 5.41 12.96
C ALA A 109 1.72 5.45 11.43
N ALA A 110 0.73 4.85 10.76
CA ALA A 110 0.66 4.86 9.30
C ALA A 110 0.39 6.28 8.76
N ILE A 111 -0.54 6.99 9.37
CA ILE A 111 -0.85 8.37 8.97
C ILE A 111 0.40 9.24 9.07
N THR A 112 1.13 9.14 10.17
CA THR A 112 2.37 9.90 10.37
C THR A 112 3.40 9.58 9.30
N LEU A 113 3.57 8.30 8.96
CA LEU A 113 4.49 7.87 7.90
C LEU A 113 4.09 8.51 6.55
N TYR A 114 2.82 8.41 6.18
CA TYR A 114 2.38 8.92 4.87
C TYR A 114 2.46 10.44 4.80
N GLU A 115 2.11 11.14 5.88
CA GLU A 115 2.25 12.60 5.93
C GLU A 115 3.72 13.02 5.82
N ARG A 116 4.62 12.26 6.44
CA ARG A 116 6.07 12.49 6.30
C ARG A 116 6.53 12.30 4.86
N LEU A 117 5.91 11.40 4.11
CA LEU A 117 6.21 11.16 2.70
C LEU A 117 5.57 12.19 1.76
N GLY A 118 4.83 13.15 2.29
CA GLY A 118 4.23 14.23 1.54
C GLY A 118 2.74 14.10 1.26
N PHE A 119 2.11 13.02 1.70
CA PHE A 119 0.66 12.89 1.57
C PHE A 119 -0.05 13.92 2.44
N ALA A 120 -1.12 14.50 1.92
CA ALA A 120 -1.97 15.44 2.63
C ALA A 120 -3.39 14.89 2.76
N ARG A 121 -4.08 15.30 3.81
CA ARG A 121 -5.47 14.87 4.04
C ARG A 121 -6.37 15.45 2.96
N ALA A 122 -7.16 14.61 2.33
CA ALA A 122 -8.02 14.98 1.22
C ALA A 122 -9.51 14.69 1.49
N GLY A 123 -9.83 13.80 2.43
CA GLY A 123 -11.22 13.47 2.72
C GLY A 123 -11.36 12.42 3.81
N LEU A 124 -12.60 12.05 4.06
CA LEU A 124 -12.97 11.08 5.08
C LEU A 124 -14.08 10.18 4.54
N ARG A 125 -13.90 8.87 4.66
CA ARG A 125 -14.96 7.89 4.38
C ARG A 125 -15.44 7.31 5.70
N LYS A 126 -16.66 7.68 6.11
CA LYS A 126 -17.20 7.28 7.41
C LYS A 126 -17.54 5.80 7.44
N ALA A 127 -17.26 5.16 8.59
CA ALA A 127 -17.59 3.78 8.89
C ALA A 127 -17.08 2.80 7.81
N TYR A 128 -15.93 3.08 7.21
CA TYR A 128 -15.40 2.32 6.08
C TYR A 128 -14.81 0.98 6.51
N TYR A 129 -13.99 0.97 7.59
CA TYR A 129 -13.35 -0.25 8.05
C TYR A 129 -14.22 -0.99 9.05
N ASP A 130 -14.43 -2.29 8.78
CA ASP A 130 -15.10 -3.19 9.69
C ASP A 130 -14.06 -3.80 10.63
N ARG A 131 -14.22 -3.58 11.92
CA ARG A 131 -13.33 -4.10 12.96
C ARG A 131 -14.00 -5.21 13.78
N GLY A 132 -14.99 -5.85 13.24
CA GLY A 132 -15.72 -6.95 13.88
C GLY A 132 -16.43 -6.48 15.14
N ALA A 133 -16.14 -7.12 16.28
CA ALA A 133 -16.79 -6.80 17.56
C ALA A 133 -16.51 -5.36 18.04
N ALA A 134 -15.45 -4.73 17.58
CA ALA A 134 -15.11 -3.35 17.91
C ALA A 134 -15.89 -2.32 17.09
N GLY A 135 -16.70 -2.78 16.11
CA GLY A 135 -17.50 -1.90 15.26
C GLY A 135 -16.75 -1.43 14.02
N ARG A 136 -17.13 -0.27 13.51
CA ARG A 136 -16.53 0.30 12.30
C ARG A 136 -15.79 1.58 12.62
N THR A 137 -14.71 1.84 11.87
CA THR A 137 -13.96 3.09 11.95
C THR A 137 -13.97 3.79 10.59
N ASP A 138 -13.68 5.08 10.62
CA ASP A 138 -13.60 5.89 9.40
C ASP A 138 -12.27 5.67 8.68
N ALA A 139 -12.27 5.87 7.37
CA ALA A 139 -11.06 5.93 6.57
C ALA A 139 -10.71 7.37 6.26
N LEU A 140 -9.46 7.72 6.53
CA LEU A 140 -8.90 8.99 6.10
C LEU A 140 -8.35 8.82 4.69
N VAL A 141 -8.76 9.71 3.78
CA VAL A 141 -8.23 9.72 2.42
C VAL A 141 -7.05 10.67 2.36
N LEU A 142 -5.91 10.17 1.90
CA LEU A 142 -4.68 10.95 1.73
C LEU A 142 -4.33 11.03 0.25
N ARG A 143 -3.76 12.16 -0.15
CA ARG A 143 -3.38 12.44 -1.54
C ARG A 143 -1.97 13.00 -1.63
N LEU A 144 -1.26 12.60 -2.69
CA LEU A 144 0.06 13.12 -3.02
C LEU A 144 0.09 13.54 -4.48
N ASP A 145 0.54 14.77 -4.75
CA ASP A 145 0.78 15.26 -6.11
C ASP A 145 2.11 14.70 -6.60
N LEU A 146 2.07 13.95 -7.71
CA LEU A 146 3.27 13.32 -8.28
C LEU A 146 3.95 14.20 -9.32
N THR A 147 3.33 15.30 -9.74
CA THR A 147 3.87 16.16 -10.79
C THR A 147 4.81 17.24 -10.27
N SER A 148 4.62 17.66 -9.02
CA SER A 148 5.40 18.76 -8.43
C SER A 148 6.66 18.30 -7.70
N ALA A 149 6.80 17.01 -7.42
CA ALA A 149 7.88 16.47 -6.59
C ALA A 149 9.11 16.05 -7.39
N SER A 150 9.17 16.38 -8.66
CA SER A 150 10.18 15.89 -9.58
C SER A 150 11.51 16.65 -9.53
N VAL A 151 11.65 17.53 -8.61
CA VAL A 151 12.87 18.33 -8.54
C VAL A 151 13.98 17.60 -7.81
#